data_6412d03f9e7565f7561509c2203be481
#
_entry.id   6412d03f9e7565f7561509c2203be481
#
_cell.length_a   1.000
_cell.length_b   1.000
_cell.length_c   1.000
_cell.angle_alpha   90.00
_cell.angle_beta   90.00
_cell.angle_gamma   90.00
#
_symmetry.space_group_name_H-M   'P 1'
#
loop_
_entity.id
_entity.type
_entity.pdbx_description
1 polymer ?
#
loop_
_entity_poly.entity_id
_entity_poly.type
_entity_poly.pdbx_seq_one_letter_code
_entity_poly.pdbx_strand_id
1 'polypeptide(L)'
;MGNPTFKSYYQDQLMAFPPTLDDLVPKSHTVRVVSDIINKINLDVLIDSYESKGRASYHPAMLLKVVVYGYINNIYSSRKLESACKENVHFMWLSAMNYPDHNTINRFRGVKLKDTLRSIFDEVVMLLAQEGLLSIKEVYTDGTKIEANANKYTFVWKKAIQTNKEKMKKQLESIWEYAQSVSDKEDSLPDPPDFTNIDSEKVKKAVDTLNKALSKTKNVDKKQRAKMNYITKNFPGNIEKYEQQEAILGERNSYSKTDKDATFMRMKEDHMLNGQLKPGYNVQISTSNQFIVNYTLHPNPTDTRTLQAHIEQHESSFGKVLESLTADAGYGSEENYDLLETKNIKPFVKYNMFDKQQNTNFNKKTSFGSDKLHYDPDKDVLYCPMGQEMSFIGHAKRKTTSGYEQTLKKYQAKNCHGCPLNGACHKSNGNRVVEINHSLKKHREKVHELLNSEEGIEKRKKRCYDVEPVFGNIKNNHKFKRFMLRGKEKVEIEWGLLAIAQNIRKKVA
;
A
#
# COMPACT_ATOMS: atom_id res chain seq x y z
N MET A 1 -52.11 -45.03 9.45
CA MET A 1 -51.01 -44.05 9.54
C MET A 1 -51.47 -42.95 10.48
N GLY A 2 -50.77 -42.75 11.62
CA GLY A 2 -51.15 -41.68 12.54
C GLY A 2 -50.85 -40.31 11.91
N ASN A 3 -51.73 -39.33 12.10
CA ASN A 3 -51.53 -37.96 11.66
C ASN A 3 -50.30 -37.36 12.37
N PRO A 4 -49.41 -36.65 11.66
CA PRO A 4 -48.25 -36.02 12.28
C PRO A 4 -48.72 -34.97 13.30
N THR A 5 -48.09 -34.98 14.47
CA THR A 5 -48.38 -34.01 15.54
C THR A 5 -47.40 -32.81 15.39
N PHE A 6 -47.94 -31.61 15.27
CA PHE A 6 -47.15 -30.36 15.18
C PHE A 6 -47.14 -29.64 16.54
N LYS A 7 -46.04 -28.91 16.80
CA LYS A 7 -45.98 -27.95 17.89
C LYS A 7 -46.99 -26.82 17.66
N SER A 8 -47.58 -26.28 18.71
CA SER A 8 -48.48 -25.13 18.62
C SER A 8 -47.77 -23.93 18.03
N TYR A 9 -48.43 -23.20 17.11
CA TYR A 9 -47.90 -22.05 16.38
C TYR A 9 -48.92 -20.90 16.48
N TYR A 10 -48.71 -20.01 17.45
CA TYR A 10 -49.55 -18.83 17.67
C TYR A 10 -48.65 -17.59 17.62
N GLN A 11 -48.84 -16.70 16.64
CA GLN A 11 -48.04 -15.47 16.48
C GLN A 11 -48.46 -14.39 17.49
N ASP A 12 -49.72 -14.37 17.90
CA ASP A 12 -50.31 -13.36 18.81
C ASP A 12 -50.29 -13.80 20.27
N GLN A 13 -49.33 -14.64 20.66
CA GLN A 13 -49.20 -15.12 22.02
C GLN A 13 -48.88 -13.96 22.98
N LEU A 14 -49.76 -13.65 23.90
CA LEU A 14 -49.54 -12.70 24.98
C LEU A 14 -48.67 -13.32 26.07
N MET A 15 -47.60 -12.62 26.45
CA MET A 15 -46.75 -12.96 27.60
C MET A 15 -47.15 -12.09 28.80
N ALA A 16 -47.42 -12.72 29.96
CA ALA A 16 -47.73 -11.98 31.18
C ALA A 16 -46.53 -11.11 31.65
N PHE A 17 -45.32 -11.60 31.43
CA PHE A 17 -44.06 -10.89 31.66
C PHE A 17 -43.23 -10.92 30.37
N PRO A 18 -43.21 -9.85 29.58
CA PRO A 18 -42.40 -9.80 28.39
C PRO A 18 -40.90 -9.83 28.77
N PRO A 19 -40.04 -10.59 28.05
CA PRO A 19 -38.62 -10.63 28.34
C PRO A 19 -37.99 -9.25 28.10
N THR A 20 -37.01 -8.92 28.90
CA THR A 20 -36.17 -7.74 28.64
C THR A 20 -35.26 -8.01 27.42
N LEU A 21 -34.71 -6.97 26.81
CA LEU A 21 -33.72 -7.15 25.74
C LEU A 21 -32.52 -7.98 26.21
N ASP A 22 -32.14 -7.86 27.48
CA ASP A 22 -31.03 -8.62 28.05
C ASP A 22 -31.31 -10.11 28.14
N ASP A 23 -32.55 -10.49 28.44
CA ASP A 23 -33.00 -11.90 28.46
C ASP A 23 -32.99 -12.54 27.07
N LEU A 24 -33.18 -11.75 26.01
CA LEU A 24 -33.16 -12.20 24.61
C LEU A 24 -31.75 -12.42 24.05
N VAL A 25 -30.72 -11.93 24.76
CA VAL A 25 -29.32 -12.06 24.34
C VAL A 25 -28.61 -13.09 25.22
N PRO A 26 -28.17 -14.23 24.67
CA PRO A 26 -27.43 -15.23 25.42
C PRO A 26 -26.19 -14.66 26.12
N LYS A 27 -25.88 -15.11 27.34
CA LYS A 27 -24.73 -14.59 28.11
C LYS A 27 -23.39 -14.84 27.43
N SER A 28 -23.25 -15.91 26.65
CA SER A 28 -22.03 -16.24 25.89
C SER A 28 -21.99 -15.61 24.49
N HIS A 29 -22.97 -14.78 24.13
CA HIS A 29 -23.02 -14.25 22.76
C HIS A 29 -21.97 -13.18 22.50
N THR A 30 -21.35 -13.19 21.31
CA THR A 30 -20.29 -12.26 20.86
C THR A 30 -20.65 -10.78 21.06
N VAL A 31 -21.94 -10.42 20.95
CA VAL A 31 -22.40 -9.04 21.15
C VAL A 31 -22.06 -8.49 22.54
N ARG A 32 -22.05 -9.35 23.57
CA ARG A 32 -21.68 -8.96 24.93
C ARG A 32 -20.17 -8.69 25.03
N VAL A 33 -19.36 -9.50 24.37
CA VAL A 33 -17.91 -9.28 24.31
C VAL A 33 -17.58 -7.96 23.61
N VAL A 34 -18.29 -7.60 22.55
CA VAL A 34 -18.16 -6.27 21.92
C VAL A 34 -18.49 -5.17 22.91
N SER A 35 -19.60 -5.29 23.62
CA SER A 35 -20.01 -4.29 24.62
C SER A 35 -18.97 -4.16 25.73
N ASP A 36 -18.47 -5.28 26.25
CA ASP A 36 -17.49 -5.30 27.34
C ASP A 36 -16.16 -4.69 26.95
N ILE A 37 -15.65 -5.03 25.77
CA ILE A 37 -14.38 -4.44 25.26
C ILE A 37 -14.52 -2.93 25.08
N ILE A 38 -15.59 -2.47 24.42
CA ILE A 38 -15.80 -1.04 24.19
C ILE A 38 -16.05 -0.27 25.51
N ASN A 39 -16.59 -0.92 26.53
CA ASN A 39 -16.76 -0.30 27.86
C ASN A 39 -15.44 -0.20 28.65
N LYS A 40 -14.46 -1.05 28.36
CA LYS A 40 -13.17 -1.11 29.07
C LYS A 40 -12.11 -0.16 28.52
N ILE A 41 -12.24 0.25 27.27
CA ILE A 41 -11.28 1.15 26.61
C ILE A 41 -11.62 2.61 26.90
N ASN A 42 -10.59 3.47 26.88
CA ASN A 42 -10.77 4.92 27.00
C ASN A 42 -11.36 5.51 25.72
N LEU A 43 -12.49 6.18 25.84
CA LEU A 43 -13.18 6.87 24.73
C LEU A 43 -13.23 8.40 24.92
N ASP A 44 -12.50 8.97 25.88
CA ASP A 44 -12.57 10.40 26.22
C ASP A 44 -12.31 11.26 24.98
N VAL A 45 -11.26 10.99 24.21
CA VAL A 45 -10.93 11.72 22.97
C VAL A 45 -12.09 11.70 21.97
N LEU A 46 -12.81 10.58 21.87
CA LEU A 46 -13.99 10.48 21.00
C LEU A 46 -15.18 11.27 21.58
N ILE A 47 -15.39 11.20 22.89
CA ILE A 47 -16.48 11.92 23.59
C ILE A 47 -16.24 13.44 23.51
N ASP A 48 -15.02 13.90 23.75
CA ASP A 48 -14.64 15.32 23.69
C ASP A 48 -14.76 15.93 22.29
N SER A 49 -14.78 15.10 21.25
CA SER A 49 -15.03 15.55 19.88
C SER A 49 -16.47 16.03 19.63
N TYR A 50 -17.38 15.84 20.61
CA TYR A 50 -18.77 16.26 20.51
C TYR A 50 -18.96 17.65 21.17
N GLU A 51 -19.69 18.51 20.48
CA GLU A 51 -20.01 19.83 20.99
C GLU A 51 -21.08 19.78 22.10
N SER A 52 -20.92 20.58 23.13
CA SER A 52 -21.87 20.68 24.24
C SER A 52 -23.17 21.42 23.86
N LYS A 53 -23.20 22.11 22.72
CA LYS A 53 -24.33 22.90 22.24
C LYS A 53 -25.03 22.18 21.08
N GLY A 54 -26.36 22.25 21.05
CA GLY A 54 -27.16 21.73 19.96
C GLY A 54 -28.13 20.63 20.39
N ARG A 55 -28.67 19.90 19.41
CA ARG A 55 -29.58 18.78 19.66
C ARG A 55 -28.83 17.59 20.27
N ALA A 56 -29.45 16.87 21.19
CA ALA A 56 -28.87 15.70 21.81
C ALA A 56 -28.39 14.67 20.76
N SER A 57 -27.11 14.32 20.83
CA SER A 57 -26.47 13.35 19.96
C SER A 57 -26.60 11.95 20.54
N TYR A 58 -26.55 10.92 19.68
CA TYR A 58 -26.38 9.55 20.15
C TYR A 58 -25.04 9.39 20.85
N HIS A 59 -25.00 8.58 21.90
CA HIS A 59 -23.78 8.31 22.65
C HIS A 59 -22.71 7.68 21.76
N PRO A 60 -21.47 8.20 21.68
CA PRO A 60 -20.44 7.70 20.77
C PRO A 60 -20.05 6.24 21.02
N ALA A 61 -20.00 5.80 22.29
CA ALA A 61 -19.74 4.39 22.60
C ALA A 61 -20.83 3.47 22.03
N MET A 62 -22.11 3.87 22.07
CA MET A 62 -23.21 3.10 21.48
C MET A 62 -23.02 2.98 19.95
N LEU A 63 -22.74 4.10 19.26
CA LEU A 63 -22.49 4.07 17.82
C LEU A 63 -21.28 3.22 17.46
N LEU A 64 -20.21 3.28 18.25
CA LEU A 64 -19.02 2.44 18.06
C LEU A 64 -19.35 0.96 18.22
N LYS A 65 -20.10 0.56 19.24
CA LYS A 65 -20.56 -0.82 19.44
C LYS A 65 -21.37 -1.32 18.26
N VAL A 66 -22.32 -0.52 17.78
CA VAL A 66 -23.17 -0.85 16.62
C VAL A 66 -22.31 -1.05 15.36
N VAL A 67 -21.39 -0.13 15.11
CA VAL A 67 -20.53 -0.21 13.91
C VAL A 67 -19.58 -1.40 13.99
N VAL A 68 -18.87 -1.60 15.09
CA VAL A 68 -17.94 -2.73 15.29
C VAL A 68 -18.67 -4.06 15.18
N TYR A 69 -19.82 -4.19 15.83
CA TYR A 69 -20.63 -5.41 15.73
C TYR A 69 -21.16 -5.63 14.31
N GLY A 70 -21.46 -4.56 13.59
CA GLY A 70 -21.79 -4.63 12.17
C GLY A 70 -20.66 -5.24 11.34
N TYR A 71 -19.42 -4.79 11.55
CA TYR A 71 -18.24 -5.36 10.87
C TYR A 71 -18.01 -6.83 11.27
N ILE A 72 -18.29 -7.20 12.51
CA ILE A 72 -18.28 -8.61 12.94
C ILE A 72 -19.27 -9.44 12.13
N ASN A 73 -20.44 -8.92 11.78
CA ASN A 73 -21.48 -9.61 11.04
C ASN A 73 -21.43 -9.35 9.51
N ASN A 74 -20.35 -8.82 8.98
CA ASN A 74 -20.18 -8.48 7.56
C ASN A 74 -21.19 -7.42 7.03
N ILE A 75 -21.70 -6.59 7.93
CA ILE A 75 -22.60 -5.48 7.62
C ILE A 75 -21.79 -4.19 7.54
N TYR A 76 -21.31 -3.86 6.34
CA TYR A 76 -20.45 -2.70 6.09
C TYR A 76 -21.24 -1.45 5.66
N SER A 77 -22.47 -1.61 5.20
CA SER A 77 -23.33 -0.53 4.71
C SER A 77 -24.08 0.15 5.86
N SER A 78 -24.01 1.48 5.95
CA SER A 78 -24.75 2.25 6.95
C SER A 78 -26.26 2.06 6.87
N ARG A 79 -26.85 1.91 5.66
CA ARG A 79 -28.27 1.61 5.50
C ARG A 79 -28.64 0.25 6.06
N LYS A 80 -27.77 -0.76 5.86
CA LYS A 80 -28.01 -2.09 6.46
C LYS A 80 -27.83 -2.06 7.98
N LEU A 81 -26.92 -1.22 8.51
CA LEU A 81 -26.80 -1.02 9.95
C LEU A 81 -28.03 -0.33 10.55
N GLU A 82 -28.59 0.66 9.87
CA GLU A 82 -29.86 1.29 10.25
C GLU A 82 -30.98 0.25 10.31
N SER A 83 -31.17 -0.58 9.27
CA SER A 83 -32.17 -1.67 9.28
C SER A 83 -31.89 -2.66 10.41
N ALA A 84 -30.61 -3.06 10.61
CA ALA A 84 -30.25 -4.00 11.67
C ALA A 84 -30.60 -3.48 13.07
N CYS A 85 -30.45 -2.17 13.35
CA CYS A 85 -30.88 -1.56 14.62
C CYS A 85 -32.40 -1.62 14.84
N LYS A 86 -33.21 -1.77 13.77
CA LYS A 86 -34.69 -1.87 13.85
C LYS A 86 -35.19 -3.31 13.87
N GLU A 87 -34.44 -4.27 13.34
CA GLU A 87 -34.93 -5.60 13.00
C GLU A 87 -34.20 -6.72 13.77
N ASN A 88 -32.99 -6.46 14.29
CA ASN A 88 -32.18 -7.48 14.94
C ASN A 88 -32.00 -7.18 16.44
N VAL A 89 -32.38 -8.12 17.26
CA VAL A 89 -32.40 -8.00 18.75
C VAL A 89 -31.00 -7.67 19.30
N HIS A 90 -29.91 -8.18 18.72
CA HIS A 90 -28.55 -7.91 19.18
C HIS A 90 -28.15 -6.45 18.93
N PHE A 91 -28.55 -5.89 17.78
CA PHE A 91 -28.34 -4.46 17.48
C PHE A 91 -29.24 -3.57 18.30
N MET A 92 -30.51 -3.97 18.55
CA MET A 92 -31.41 -3.28 19.45
C MET A 92 -30.84 -3.22 20.87
N TRP A 93 -30.26 -4.32 21.34
CA TRP A 93 -29.61 -4.38 22.65
C TRP A 93 -28.41 -3.43 22.74
N LEU A 94 -27.51 -3.42 21.72
CA LEU A 94 -26.36 -2.52 21.66
C LEU A 94 -26.77 -1.06 21.59
N SER A 95 -27.82 -0.75 20.84
CA SER A 95 -28.31 0.62 20.64
C SER A 95 -29.28 1.08 21.76
N ALA A 96 -29.58 0.22 22.72
CA ALA A 96 -30.60 0.46 23.74
C ALA A 96 -31.90 1.01 23.13
N MET A 97 -32.43 0.33 22.09
CA MET A 97 -33.63 0.71 21.32
C MET A 97 -33.53 2.08 20.62
N ASN A 98 -32.32 2.64 20.46
CA ASN A 98 -32.13 3.79 19.61
C ASN A 98 -31.95 3.36 18.15
N TYR A 99 -32.47 4.18 17.23
CA TYR A 99 -32.49 3.89 15.79
C TYR A 99 -31.72 4.98 15.01
N PRO A 100 -30.36 5.00 15.08
CA PRO A 100 -29.58 5.97 14.33
C PRO A 100 -29.78 5.74 12.82
N ASP A 101 -30.06 6.82 12.09
CA ASP A 101 -30.20 6.79 10.65
C ASP A 101 -28.83 6.54 9.96
N HIS A 102 -28.88 6.16 8.69
CA HIS A 102 -27.66 5.89 7.91
C HIS A 102 -26.76 7.11 7.72
N ASN A 103 -27.30 8.33 7.76
CA ASN A 103 -26.51 9.55 7.66
C ASN A 103 -25.73 9.79 8.96
N THR A 104 -26.37 9.59 10.12
CA THR A 104 -25.73 9.63 11.43
C THR A 104 -24.60 8.62 11.53
N ILE A 105 -24.85 7.36 11.12
CA ILE A 105 -23.82 6.30 11.10
C ILE A 105 -22.68 6.66 10.14
N ASN A 106 -22.97 7.21 8.95
CA ASN A 106 -21.95 7.65 8.01
C ASN A 106 -21.13 8.82 8.53
N ARG A 107 -21.78 9.82 9.14
CA ARG A 107 -21.10 10.97 9.75
C ARG A 107 -20.22 10.56 10.92
N PHE A 108 -20.71 9.66 11.77
CA PHE A 108 -19.92 9.07 12.85
C PHE A 108 -18.67 8.38 12.30
N ARG A 109 -18.85 7.44 11.37
CA ARG A 109 -17.76 6.68 10.77
C ARG A 109 -16.79 7.54 9.95
N GLY A 110 -17.28 8.49 9.14
CA GLY A 110 -16.45 9.24 8.21
C GLY A 110 -15.87 10.56 8.75
N VAL A 111 -16.38 11.07 9.88
CA VAL A 111 -15.97 12.35 10.47
C VAL A 111 -15.50 12.17 11.91
N LYS A 112 -16.32 11.59 12.78
CA LYS A 112 -16.01 11.51 14.22
C LYS A 112 -14.89 10.50 14.53
N LEU A 113 -14.83 9.40 13.79
CA LEU A 113 -13.76 8.41 13.95
C LEU A 113 -12.45 8.76 13.23
N LYS A 114 -12.41 9.87 12.45
CA LYS A 114 -11.24 10.21 11.63
C LYS A 114 -9.95 10.31 12.46
N ASP A 115 -9.98 11.06 13.53
CA ASP A 115 -8.79 11.36 14.32
C ASP A 115 -8.68 10.47 15.59
N THR A 116 -9.69 9.64 15.86
CA THR A 116 -9.79 8.87 17.11
C THR A 116 -9.70 7.36 16.92
N LEU A 117 -10.00 6.83 15.72
CA LEU A 117 -10.08 5.39 15.54
C LEU A 117 -8.74 4.68 15.77
N ARG A 118 -7.63 5.32 15.45
CA ARG A 118 -6.30 4.74 15.68
C ARG A 118 -6.08 4.52 17.18
N SER A 119 -6.33 5.51 18.03
CA SER A 119 -6.18 5.35 19.48
C SER A 119 -7.15 4.30 20.05
N ILE A 120 -8.38 4.23 19.53
CA ILE A 120 -9.34 3.18 19.91
C ILE A 120 -8.82 1.79 19.55
N PHE A 121 -8.23 1.63 18.36
CA PHE A 121 -7.62 0.36 17.95
C PHE A 121 -6.44 0.00 18.86
N ASP A 122 -5.57 0.96 19.16
CA ASP A 122 -4.39 0.76 20.00
C ASP A 122 -4.80 0.38 21.44
N GLU A 123 -5.86 0.99 22.00
CA GLU A 123 -6.45 0.61 23.28
C GLU A 123 -6.97 -0.84 23.28
N VAL A 124 -7.66 -1.26 22.21
CA VAL A 124 -8.11 -2.64 22.07
C VAL A 124 -6.92 -3.61 22.01
N VAL A 125 -5.85 -3.28 21.28
CA VAL A 125 -4.64 -4.10 21.23
C VAL A 125 -3.98 -4.19 22.60
N MET A 126 -3.85 -3.07 23.31
CA MET A 126 -3.28 -3.04 24.66
C MET A 126 -4.08 -3.86 25.66
N LEU A 127 -5.41 -3.78 25.60
CA LEU A 127 -6.30 -4.62 26.42
C LEU A 127 -6.05 -6.12 26.17
N LEU A 128 -5.95 -6.52 24.89
CA LEU A 128 -5.67 -7.91 24.51
C LEU A 128 -4.26 -8.36 24.93
N ALA A 129 -3.27 -7.46 24.87
CA ALA A 129 -1.91 -7.71 25.35
C ALA A 129 -1.87 -7.90 26.87
N GLN A 130 -2.59 -7.07 27.63
CA GLN A 130 -2.73 -7.21 29.10
C GLN A 130 -3.42 -8.53 29.50
N GLU A 131 -4.33 -9.02 28.69
CA GLU A 131 -4.94 -10.34 28.87
C GLU A 131 -4.02 -11.51 28.46
N GLY A 132 -2.80 -11.23 27.96
CA GLY A 132 -1.82 -12.24 27.53
C GLY A 132 -2.15 -12.94 26.20
N LEU A 133 -3.08 -12.42 25.40
CA LEU A 133 -3.52 -13.04 24.15
C LEU A 133 -2.58 -12.76 22.96
N LEU A 134 -1.86 -11.66 22.99
CA LEU A 134 -0.93 -11.24 21.93
C LEU A 134 0.31 -10.58 22.52
N SER A 135 1.38 -10.46 21.69
CA SER A 135 2.58 -9.69 22.01
C SER A 135 2.68 -8.49 21.06
N ILE A 136 3.09 -7.35 21.62
CA ILE A 136 3.43 -6.16 20.81
C ILE A 136 4.93 -6.09 20.47
N LYS A 137 5.75 -7.01 21.04
CA LYS A 137 7.21 -7.03 20.89
C LYS A 137 7.67 -7.91 19.73
N GLU A 138 6.93 -8.95 19.43
CA GLU A 138 7.24 -9.91 18.36
C GLU A 138 6.08 -10.00 17.40
N VAL A 139 6.33 -9.64 16.15
CA VAL A 139 5.26 -9.56 15.16
C VAL A 139 5.58 -10.27 13.84
N TYR A 140 4.53 -10.73 13.19
CA TYR A 140 4.55 -11.31 11.86
C TYR A 140 3.90 -10.32 10.89
N THR A 141 4.69 -9.82 9.93
CA THR A 141 4.24 -8.76 9.01
C THR A 141 4.04 -9.31 7.61
N ASP A 142 2.93 -8.93 6.99
CA ASP A 142 2.64 -9.21 5.58
C ASP A 142 1.73 -8.13 4.99
N GLY A 143 1.74 -8.04 3.66
CA GLY A 143 0.96 -7.08 2.89
C GLY A 143 -0.08 -7.75 2.00
N THR A 144 -1.21 -7.08 1.84
CA THR A 144 -2.22 -7.50 0.89
C THR A 144 -2.85 -6.34 0.14
N LYS A 145 -3.31 -6.59 -1.08
CA LYS A 145 -3.97 -5.59 -1.92
C LYS A 145 -5.47 -5.73 -1.80
N ILE A 146 -6.14 -4.62 -1.49
CA ILE A 146 -7.61 -4.53 -1.41
C ILE A 146 -8.10 -3.53 -2.45
N GLU A 147 -9.13 -3.89 -3.20
CA GLU A 147 -9.71 -3.04 -4.24
C GLU A 147 -10.34 -1.78 -3.65
N ALA A 148 -10.08 -0.62 -4.25
CA ALA A 148 -10.69 0.65 -3.86
C ALA A 148 -12.12 0.76 -4.41
N ASN A 149 -12.95 1.57 -3.77
CA ASN A 149 -14.27 1.93 -4.29
C ASN A 149 -14.14 2.96 -5.43
N ALA A 150 -13.55 2.52 -6.54
CA ALA A 150 -13.24 3.38 -7.66
C ALA A 150 -13.59 2.74 -9.00
N ASN A 151 -13.79 3.58 -10.01
CA ASN A 151 -14.02 3.10 -11.37
C ASN A 151 -12.68 2.60 -11.97
N LYS A 152 -12.65 1.37 -12.41
CA LYS A 152 -11.48 0.73 -13.02
C LYS A 152 -11.15 1.24 -14.43
N TYR A 153 -12.06 1.95 -15.08
CA TYR A 153 -11.88 2.47 -16.45
C TYR A 153 -11.50 3.95 -16.50
N THR A 154 -11.52 4.67 -15.38
CA THR A 154 -11.16 6.09 -15.31
C THR A 154 -9.84 6.27 -14.55
N PHE A 155 -8.76 6.39 -15.28
CA PHE A 155 -7.40 6.42 -14.75
C PHE A 155 -6.57 7.55 -15.35
N VAL A 156 -5.47 7.87 -14.66
CA VAL A 156 -4.39 8.73 -15.13
C VAL A 156 -3.09 7.99 -14.94
N TRP A 157 -2.26 7.96 -16.00
CA TRP A 157 -0.94 7.32 -16.01
C TRP A 157 0.16 8.35 -16.17
N LYS A 158 1.20 8.29 -15.34
CA LYS A 158 2.38 9.16 -15.41
C LYS A 158 3.01 9.12 -16.81
N LYS A 159 3.20 7.92 -17.36
CA LYS A 159 3.75 7.73 -18.70
C LYS A 159 2.90 8.40 -19.81
N ALA A 160 1.57 8.40 -19.67
CA ALA A 160 0.70 9.06 -20.65
C ALA A 160 0.86 10.58 -20.61
N ILE A 161 0.98 11.17 -19.43
CA ILE A 161 1.26 12.60 -19.26
C ILE A 161 2.59 12.96 -19.91
N GLN A 162 3.66 12.21 -19.58
CA GLN A 162 5.00 12.42 -20.15
C GLN A 162 4.98 12.33 -21.69
N THR A 163 4.34 11.28 -22.24
CA THR A 163 4.23 11.13 -23.70
C THR A 163 3.45 12.28 -24.34
N ASN A 164 2.41 12.79 -23.68
CA ASN A 164 1.64 13.91 -24.22
C ASN A 164 2.42 15.24 -24.12
N LYS A 165 3.13 15.47 -23.03
CA LYS A 165 4.04 16.63 -22.89
C LYS A 165 5.14 16.60 -23.96
N GLU A 166 5.75 15.46 -24.24
CA GLU A 166 6.73 15.30 -25.32
C GLU A 166 6.14 15.58 -26.72
N LYS A 167 4.90 15.15 -26.98
CA LYS A 167 4.21 15.49 -28.22
C LYS A 167 3.93 16.98 -28.34
N MET A 168 3.52 17.63 -27.25
CA MET A 168 3.31 19.08 -27.22
C MET A 168 4.61 19.83 -27.48
N LYS A 169 5.71 19.43 -26.84
CA LYS A 169 7.06 19.96 -27.08
C LYS A 169 7.44 19.92 -28.55
N LYS A 170 7.41 18.74 -29.18
CA LYS A 170 7.73 18.57 -30.59
C LYS A 170 6.87 19.41 -31.53
N GLN A 171 5.59 19.60 -31.16
CA GLN A 171 4.69 20.44 -31.97
C GLN A 171 4.99 21.94 -31.82
N LEU A 172 5.35 22.38 -30.61
CA LEU A 172 5.79 23.76 -30.38
C LEU A 172 7.11 24.06 -31.07
N GLU A 173 8.10 23.18 -30.96
CA GLU A 173 9.38 23.28 -31.68
C GLU A 173 9.17 23.41 -33.20
N SER A 174 8.40 22.48 -33.76
CA SER A 174 8.12 22.48 -35.21
C SER A 174 7.38 23.74 -35.72
N ILE A 175 6.49 24.30 -34.91
CA ILE A 175 5.78 25.54 -35.28
C ILE A 175 6.68 26.76 -35.07
N TRP A 176 7.56 26.71 -34.08
CA TRP A 176 8.54 27.77 -33.82
C TRP A 176 9.55 27.88 -34.96
N GLU A 177 10.15 26.77 -35.40
CA GLU A 177 11.03 26.69 -36.57
C GLU A 177 10.34 27.22 -37.84
N TYR A 178 9.07 26.82 -38.05
CA TYR A 178 8.29 27.35 -39.19
C TYR A 178 8.09 28.85 -39.07
N ALA A 179 7.70 29.36 -37.92
CA ALA A 179 7.50 30.81 -37.71
C ALA A 179 8.80 31.60 -37.92
N GLN A 180 9.93 31.09 -37.49
CA GLN A 180 11.25 31.70 -37.77
C GLN A 180 11.57 31.72 -39.28
N SER A 181 11.19 30.66 -40.00
CA SER A 181 11.48 30.57 -41.45
C SER A 181 10.64 31.54 -42.31
N VAL A 182 9.47 31.97 -41.81
CA VAL A 182 8.55 32.85 -42.56
C VAL A 182 8.48 34.28 -42.02
N SER A 183 9.17 34.60 -40.93
CA SER A 183 9.24 35.94 -40.36
C SER A 183 10.23 36.79 -41.17
N ASP A 184 9.84 38.01 -41.47
CA ASP A 184 10.74 39.00 -42.14
C ASP A 184 11.89 39.38 -41.21
N LYS A 185 13.06 39.82 -41.81
CA LYS A 185 14.27 40.14 -41.04
C LYS A 185 14.09 41.25 -40.00
N GLU A 186 13.11 42.12 -40.14
CA GLU A 186 12.78 43.19 -39.19
C GLU A 186 11.91 42.77 -38.03
N ASP A 187 11.18 41.67 -38.12
CA ASP A 187 10.29 41.09 -37.09
C ASP A 187 10.77 39.65 -36.69
N SER A 188 12.07 39.43 -36.59
CA SER A 188 12.64 38.12 -36.26
C SER A 188 12.16 37.61 -34.91
N LEU A 189 11.65 36.38 -34.87
CA LEU A 189 11.32 35.72 -33.58
C LEU A 189 12.60 35.59 -32.73
N PRO A 190 12.48 35.74 -31.40
CA PRO A 190 13.57 35.40 -30.50
C PRO A 190 13.92 33.91 -30.61
N ASP A 191 15.08 33.55 -30.11
CA ASP A 191 15.47 32.12 -30.02
C ASP A 191 14.38 31.29 -29.29
N PRO A 192 14.20 30.04 -29.70
CA PRO A 192 13.17 29.19 -29.10
C PRO A 192 13.44 29.09 -27.60
N PRO A 193 12.38 29.22 -26.75
CA PRO A 193 12.54 28.98 -25.33
C PRO A 193 12.96 27.53 -25.09
N ASP A 194 13.64 27.28 -23.97
CA ASP A 194 13.99 25.92 -23.57
C ASP A 194 12.72 25.10 -23.31
N PHE A 195 12.35 24.24 -24.25
CA PHE A 195 11.23 23.31 -24.14
C PHE A 195 11.60 22.01 -23.41
N THR A 196 12.77 21.88 -22.80
CA THR A 196 13.16 20.65 -22.08
C THR A 196 12.21 20.36 -20.92
N ASN A 197 11.80 21.41 -20.20
CA ASN A 197 10.79 21.36 -19.16
C ASN A 197 9.66 22.35 -19.47
N ILE A 198 8.61 21.86 -20.12
CA ILE A 198 7.43 22.68 -20.41
C ILE A 198 6.49 22.75 -19.19
N ASP A 199 6.16 24.00 -18.84
CA ASP A 199 5.15 24.36 -17.84
C ASP A 199 4.09 25.28 -18.44
N SER A 200 3.04 25.57 -17.67
CA SER A 200 1.91 26.36 -18.13
C SER A 200 2.30 27.79 -18.50
N GLU A 201 3.24 28.42 -17.79
CA GLU A 201 3.73 29.78 -18.10
C GLU A 201 4.51 29.81 -19.42
N LYS A 202 5.46 28.88 -19.59
CA LYS A 202 6.26 28.79 -20.81
C LYS A 202 5.40 28.49 -22.04
N VAL A 203 4.45 27.58 -21.91
CA VAL A 203 3.54 27.24 -23.01
C VAL A 203 2.66 28.45 -23.37
N LYS A 204 2.09 29.18 -22.41
CA LYS A 204 1.30 30.37 -22.66
C LYS A 204 2.14 31.46 -23.35
N LYS A 205 3.33 31.78 -22.84
CA LYS A 205 4.26 32.73 -23.44
C LYS A 205 4.65 32.34 -24.87
N ALA A 206 4.98 31.06 -25.08
CA ALA A 206 5.32 30.56 -26.42
C ALA A 206 4.15 30.67 -27.41
N VAL A 207 2.94 30.29 -26.98
CA VAL A 207 1.72 30.39 -27.80
C VAL A 207 1.39 31.84 -28.14
N ASP A 208 1.49 32.77 -27.20
CA ASP A 208 1.25 34.20 -27.43
C ASP A 208 2.27 34.81 -28.38
N THR A 209 3.56 34.44 -28.22
CA THR A 209 4.63 34.91 -29.12
C THR A 209 4.42 34.41 -30.54
N LEU A 210 4.12 33.11 -30.71
CA LEU A 210 3.82 32.50 -32.00
C LEU A 210 2.58 33.11 -32.69
N ASN A 211 1.52 33.36 -31.90
CA ASN A 211 0.31 34.01 -32.43
C ASN A 211 0.61 35.43 -32.93
N LYS A 212 1.38 36.23 -32.18
CA LYS A 212 1.77 37.58 -32.60
C LYS A 212 2.60 37.57 -33.88
N ALA A 213 3.59 36.66 -33.98
CA ALA A 213 4.46 36.53 -35.15
C ALA A 213 3.66 36.08 -36.40
N LEU A 214 2.89 35.00 -36.27
CA LEU A 214 2.12 34.46 -37.42
C LEU A 214 0.95 35.35 -37.85
N SER A 215 0.43 36.23 -36.99
CA SER A 215 -0.60 37.19 -37.34
C SER A 215 -0.07 38.32 -38.24
N LYS A 216 1.21 38.68 -38.12
CA LYS A 216 1.89 39.70 -38.97
C LYS A 216 2.30 39.16 -40.34
N THR A 217 2.47 37.84 -40.48
CA THR A 217 2.96 37.20 -41.72
C THR A 217 1.84 37.05 -42.73
N LYS A 218 2.00 37.62 -43.96
CA LYS A 218 0.97 37.66 -45.01
C LYS A 218 0.68 36.28 -45.65
N ASN A 219 1.67 35.40 -45.77
CA ASN A 219 1.58 34.11 -46.48
C ASN A 219 1.86 32.91 -45.56
N VAL A 220 1.04 32.71 -44.49
CA VAL A 220 1.10 31.52 -43.67
C VAL A 220 0.40 30.34 -44.35
N ASP A 221 1.08 29.21 -44.46
CA ASP A 221 0.51 27.97 -45.01
C ASP A 221 -0.77 27.59 -44.25
N LYS A 222 -1.84 27.22 -45.00
CA LYS A 222 -3.15 26.86 -44.44
C LYS A 222 -3.05 25.73 -43.38
N LYS A 223 -2.17 24.76 -43.61
CA LYS A 223 -1.95 23.62 -42.69
C LYS A 223 -1.28 24.09 -41.38
N GLN A 224 -0.29 24.99 -41.46
CA GLN A 224 0.39 25.53 -40.29
C GLN A 224 -0.52 26.49 -39.49
N ARG A 225 -1.38 27.25 -40.17
CA ARG A 225 -2.41 28.07 -39.52
C ARG A 225 -3.42 27.21 -38.75
N ALA A 226 -3.89 26.10 -39.34
CA ALA A 226 -4.77 25.15 -38.64
C ALA A 226 -4.10 24.52 -37.40
N LYS A 227 -2.81 24.16 -37.52
CA LYS A 227 -2.01 23.62 -36.44
C LYS A 227 -1.83 24.65 -35.30
N MET A 228 -1.56 25.91 -35.63
CA MET A 228 -1.45 26.98 -34.65
C MET A 228 -2.76 27.25 -33.91
N ASN A 229 -3.88 27.29 -34.61
CA ASN A 229 -5.21 27.41 -34.02
C ASN A 229 -5.50 26.27 -33.02
N TYR A 230 -5.11 25.03 -33.36
CA TYR A 230 -5.23 23.89 -32.45
C TYR A 230 -4.35 24.07 -31.20
N ILE A 231 -3.09 24.49 -31.37
CA ILE A 231 -2.15 24.75 -30.27
C ILE A 231 -2.69 25.84 -29.34
N THR A 232 -3.12 26.98 -29.92
CA THR A 232 -3.68 28.10 -29.14
C THR A 232 -4.89 27.68 -28.30
N LYS A 233 -5.77 26.89 -28.88
CA LYS A 233 -7.02 26.49 -28.20
C LYS A 233 -6.78 25.43 -27.13
N ASN A 234 -5.85 24.50 -27.33
CA ASN A 234 -5.80 23.29 -26.50
C ASN A 234 -4.57 23.22 -25.58
N PHE A 235 -3.42 23.79 -25.96
CA PHE A 235 -2.19 23.57 -25.20
C PHE A 235 -2.19 24.22 -23.82
N PRO A 236 -2.62 25.48 -23.62
CA PRO A 236 -2.63 26.09 -22.31
C PRO A 236 -3.48 25.31 -21.30
N GLY A 237 -4.69 24.90 -21.67
CA GLY A 237 -5.56 24.13 -20.78
C GLY A 237 -5.09 22.69 -20.57
N ASN A 238 -4.44 22.07 -21.55
CA ASN A 238 -3.92 20.72 -21.42
C ASN A 238 -2.69 20.68 -20.50
N ILE A 239 -1.77 21.65 -20.59
CA ILE A 239 -0.57 21.67 -19.73
C ILE A 239 -0.97 21.93 -18.28
N GLU A 240 -1.87 22.86 -17.97
CA GLU A 240 -2.40 23.08 -16.63
C GLU A 240 -3.03 21.81 -16.03
N LYS A 241 -3.81 21.08 -16.85
CA LYS A 241 -4.36 19.81 -16.45
C LYS A 241 -3.30 18.76 -16.16
N TYR A 242 -2.22 18.70 -16.95
CA TYR A 242 -1.13 17.76 -16.72
C TYR A 242 -0.35 18.10 -15.45
N GLU A 243 -0.11 19.37 -15.17
CA GLU A 243 0.52 19.81 -13.91
C GLU A 243 -0.33 19.43 -12.68
N GLN A 244 -1.64 19.66 -12.73
CA GLN A 244 -2.56 19.22 -11.67
C GLN A 244 -2.54 17.70 -11.49
N GLN A 245 -2.49 16.95 -12.59
CA GLN A 245 -2.42 15.49 -12.55
C GLN A 245 -1.08 15.01 -11.99
N GLU A 246 0.03 15.65 -12.31
CA GLU A 246 1.36 15.36 -11.75
C GLU A 246 1.43 15.66 -10.26
N ALA A 247 0.82 16.76 -9.81
CA ALA A 247 0.72 17.09 -8.39
C ALA A 247 -0.06 16.01 -7.60
N ILE A 248 -1.16 15.49 -8.16
CA ILE A 248 -1.92 14.38 -7.55
C ILE A 248 -1.13 13.06 -7.59
N LEU A 249 -0.39 12.78 -8.67
CA LEU A 249 0.41 11.57 -8.81
C LEU A 249 1.53 11.48 -7.78
N GLY A 250 2.26 12.57 -7.57
CA GLY A 250 3.51 12.56 -6.81
C GLY A 250 4.48 11.50 -7.38
N GLU A 251 4.92 10.59 -6.53
CA GLU A 251 5.82 9.49 -6.94
C GLU A 251 5.09 8.30 -7.60
N ARG A 252 3.78 8.26 -7.55
CA ARG A 252 2.98 7.14 -8.07
C ARG A 252 2.98 7.10 -9.60
N ASN A 253 2.84 5.91 -10.16
CA ASN A 253 2.74 5.70 -11.61
C ASN A 253 1.32 5.93 -12.16
N SER A 254 0.30 5.89 -11.31
CA SER A 254 -1.10 6.04 -11.71
C SER A 254 -1.99 6.41 -10.54
N TYR A 255 -3.18 6.94 -10.83
CA TYR A 255 -4.27 7.08 -9.88
C TYR A 255 -5.63 6.94 -10.56
N SER A 256 -6.68 6.65 -9.77
CA SER A 256 -8.06 6.64 -10.26
C SER A 256 -8.69 8.04 -10.16
N LYS A 257 -9.41 8.47 -11.19
CA LYS A 257 -10.12 9.78 -11.17
C LYS A 257 -11.24 9.83 -10.12
N THR A 258 -11.80 8.68 -9.75
CA THR A 258 -12.90 8.57 -8.77
C THR A 258 -12.41 8.41 -7.33
N ASP A 259 -11.17 7.94 -7.14
CA ASP A 259 -10.46 7.90 -5.86
C ASP A 259 -9.00 8.27 -6.13
N LYS A 260 -8.65 9.53 -5.88
CA LYS A 260 -7.33 10.09 -6.23
C LYS A 260 -6.18 9.48 -5.42
N ASP A 261 -6.48 8.86 -4.28
CA ASP A 261 -5.47 8.22 -3.42
C ASP A 261 -5.21 6.75 -3.83
N ALA A 262 -6.14 6.12 -4.53
CA ALA A 262 -6.00 4.74 -4.99
C ALA A 262 -5.07 4.66 -6.21
N THR A 263 -4.15 3.69 -6.17
CA THR A 263 -3.21 3.40 -7.26
C THR A 263 -3.62 2.13 -8.00
N PHE A 264 -3.42 2.10 -9.30
CA PHE A 264 -3.65 0.89 -10.10
C PHE A 264 -2.55 -0.13 -9.82
N MET A 265 -2.97 -1.30 -9.37
CA MET A 265 -2.06 -2.40 -9.02
C MET A 265 -2.65 -3.75 -9.43
N ARG A 266 -1.78 -4.73 -9.67
CA ARG A 266 -2.19 -6.12 -9.91
C ARG A 266 -2.64 -6.73 -8.59
N MET A 267 -3.88 -7.24 -8.54
CA MET A 267 -4.39 -7.93 -7.37
C MET A 267 -3.79 -9.34 -7.26
N LYS A 268 -3.58 -9.84 -6.02
CA LYS A 268 -3.10 -11.23 -5.80
C LYS A 268 -4.11 -12.27 -6.32
N GLU A 269 -5.39 -11.94 -6.31
CA GLU A 269 -6.52 -12.81 -6.69
C GLU A 269 -6.96 -12.56 -8.13
N ASP A 270 -6.02 -12.54 -9.07
CA ASP A 270 -6.33 -12.51 -10.50
C ASP A 270 -6.56 -13.94 -11.00
N HIS A 271 -7.77 -14.47 -10.77
CA HIS A 271 -8.16 -15.81 -11.17
C HIS A 271 -8.08 -16.05 -12.68
N MET A 272 -8.18 -14.99 -13.47
CA MET A 272 -8.11 -15.06 -14.94
C MET A 272 -6.66 -15.00 -15.45
N LEU A 273 -5.69 -14.75 -14.58
CA LEU A 273 -4.26 -14.56 -14.91
C LEU A 273 -4.01 -13.59 -16.08
N ASN A 274 -4.95 -12.69 -16.33
CA ASN A 274 -4.89 -11.73 -17.43
C ASN A 274 -4.09 -10.46 -17.08
N GLY A 275 -3.58 -10.38 -15.86
CA GLY A 275 -2.79 -9.25 -15.38
C GLY A 275 -3.57 -7.95 -15.22
N GLN A 276 -4.89 -8.01 -15.11
CA GLN A 276 -5.74 -6.83 -15.00
C GLN A 276 -5.35 -5.98 -13.79
N LEU A 277 -5.10 -4.70 -14.05
CA LEU A 277 -4.85 -3.71 -13.02
C LEU A 277 -6.18 -3.17 -12.48
N LYS A 278 -6.28 -3.08 -11.15
CA LYS A 278 -7.42 -2.47 -10.47
C LYS A 278 -6.94 -1.37 -9.53
N PRO A 279 -7.75 -0.29 -9.35
CA PRO A 279 -7.43 0.70 -8.32
C PRO A 279 -7.54 0.06 -6.94
N GLY A 280 -6.56 0.27 -6.09
CA GLY A 280 -6.51 -0.34 -4.78
C GLY A 280 -5.50 0.29 -3.85
N TYR A 281 -5.47 -0.24 -2.65
CA TYR A 281 -4.53 0.09 -1.59
C TYR A 281 -3.76 -1.16 -1.19
N ASN A 282 -2.47 -0.98 -0.90
CA ASN A 282 -1.64 -2.00 -0.30
C ASN A 282 -1.74 -1.86 1.21
N VAL A 283 -2.37 -2.84 1.85
CA VAL A 283 -2.59 -2.88 3.28
C VAL A 283 -1.53 -3.75 3.92
N GLN A 284 -0.79 -3.19 4.85
CA GLN A 284 0.19 -3.90 5.67
C GLN A 284 -0.45 -4.19 7.03
N ILE A 285 -0.25 -5.39 7.53
CA ILE A 285 -0.60 -5.74 8.91
C ILE A 285 0.59 -6.41 9.60
N SER A 286 0.71 -6.17 10.90
CA SER A 286 1.50 -6.99 11.81
C SER A 286 0.56 -7.77 12.71
N THR A 287 0.84 -9.06 12.89
CA THR A 287 0.03 -9.94 13.73
C THR A 287 0.85 -10.60 14.83
N SER A 288 0.18 -11.00 15.90
CA SER A 288 0.69 -11.89 16.94
C SER A 288 -0.44 -12.82 17.36
N ASN A 289 -0.23 -14.13 17.27
CA ASN A 289 -1.25 -15.16 17.52
C ASN A 289 -2.55 -14.96 16.71
N GLN A 290 -2.43 -14.48 15.46
CA GLN A 290 -3.53 -14.14 14.55
C GLN A 290 -4.38 -12.91 14.98
N PHE A 291 -3.97 -12.18 16.02
CA PHE A 291 -4.52 -10.86 16.31
C PHE A 291 -3.76 -9.80 15.51
N ILE A 292 -4.46 -8.81 14.97
CA ILE A 292 -3.84 -7.67 14.29
C ILE A 292 -3.32 -6.71 15.38
N VAL A 293 -2.00 -6.53 15.41
CA VAL A 293 -1.30 -5.64 16.33
C VAL A 293 -1.11 -4.25 15.74
N ASN A 294 -0.82 -4.18 14.45
CA ASN A 294 -0.62 -2.92 13.73
C ASN A 294 -1.13 -3.03 12.30
N TYR A 295 -1.51 -1.90 11.71
CA TYR A 295 -1.85 -1.81 10.30
C TYR A 295 -1.44 -0.47 9.71
N THR A 296 -1.13 -0.45 8.42
CA THR A 296 -0.90 0.76 7.62
C THR A 296 -1.40 0.58 6.19
N LEU A 297 -1.81 1.67 5.56
CA LEU A 297 -2.32 1.67 4.19
C LEU A 297 -1.41 2.50 3.28
N HIS A 298 -1.02 1.91 2.17
CA HIS A 298 -0.08 2.51 1.23
C HIS A 298 -0.63 2.54 -0.19
N PRO A 299 -0.38 3.62 -0.93
CA PRO A 299 -0.68 3.68 -2.36
C PRO A 299 0.35 2.91 -3.21
N ASN A 300 1.46 2.48 -2.61
CA ASN A 300 2.53 1.77 -3.31
C ASN A 300 2.19 0.30 -3.52
N PRO A 301 2.31 -0.24 -4.74
CA PRO A 301 1.96 -1.63 -5.03
C PRO A 301 2.97 -2.66 -4.53
N THR A 302 4.16 -2.24 -4.04
CA THR A 302 5.24 -3.10 -3.55
C THR A 302 5.45 -2.94 -2.05
N ASP A 303 5.75 -4.04 -1.36
CA ASP A 303 5.88 -4.08 0.09
C ASP A 303 7.23 -3.51 0.57
N THR A 304 8.26 -3.55 -0.26
CA THR A 304 9.63 -3.06 0.06
C THR A 304 9.66 -1.63 0.62
N ARG A 305 8.77 -0.75 0.11
CA ARG A 305 8.72 0.67 0.48
C ARG A 305 7.75 0.99 1.62
N THR A 306 7.14 -0.02 2.23
CA THR A 306 6.09 0.19 3.24
C THR A 306 6.57 -0.05 4.66
N LEU A 307 7.68 -0.78 4.82
CA LEU A 307 8.13 -1.27 6.12
C LEU A 307 8.50 -0.13 7.09
N GLN A 308 9.20 0.89 6.63
CA GLN A 308 9.59 2.02 7.46
C GLN A 308 8.36 2.69 8.10
N ALA A 309 7.41 3.13 7.30
CA ALA A 309 6.19 3.77 7.81
C ALA A 309 5.35 2.82 8.69
N HIS A 310 5.41 1.51 8.42
CA HIS A 310 4.71 0.51 9.22
C HIS A 310 5.32 0.35 10.61
N ILE A 311 6.66 0.35 10.72
CA ILE A 311 7.38 0.32 12.00
C ILE A 311 7.21 1.64 12.75
N GLU A 312 7.31 2.79 12.07
CA GLU A 312 7.08 4.10 12.68
C GLU A 312 5.67 4.22 13.27
N GLN A 313 4.66 3.66 12.59
CA GLN A 313 3.29 3.60 13.13
C GLN A 313 3.22 2.72 14.38
N HIS A 314 3.91 1.57 14.40
CA HIS A 314 3.98 0.71 15.59
C HIS A 314 4.63 1.44 16.78
N GLU A 315 5.75 2.13 16.53
CA GLU A 315 6.44 2.92 17.55
C GLU A 315 5.60 4.10 18.05
N SER A 316 4.81 4.72 17.17
CA SER A 316 3.87 5.80 17.54
C SER A 316 2.77 5.30 18.47
N SER A 317 2.26 4.08 18.24
CA SER A 317 1.19 3.47 19.06
C SER A 317 1.68 2.92 20.39
N PHE A 318 2.86 2.28 20.42
CA PHE A 318 3.30 1.46 21.57
C PHE A 318 4.69 1.83 22.08
N GLY A 319 5.36 2.80 21.49
CA GLY A 319 6.77 3.13 21.79
C GLY A 319 7.74 2.15 21.11
N LYS A 320 9.03 2.29 21.43
CA LYS A 320 10.11 1.47 20.86
C LYS A 320 10.23 0.11 21.55
N VAL A 321 9.17 -0.69 21.49
CA VAL A 321 9.09 -2.00 22.18
C VAL A 321 9.26 -3.19 21.25
N LEU A 322 9.33 -2.97 19.91
CA LEU A 322 9.45 -4.05 18.93
C LEU A 322 10.83 -4.70 19.00
N GLU A 323 10.88 -5.99 19.33
CA GLU A 323 12.12 -6.77 19.49
C GLU A 323 12.44 -7.61 18.25
N SER A 324 11.41 -8.16 17.58
CA SER A 324 11.60 -8.95 16.38
C SER A 324 10.47 -8.79 15.35
N LEU A 325 10.84 -8.83 14.08
CA LEU A 325 9.91 -8.74 12.96
C LEU A 325 10.17 -9.89 11.99
N THR A 326 9.12 -10.65 11.69
CA THR A 326 9.16 -11.75 10.73
C THR A 326 8.33 -11.38 9.50
N ALA A 327 8.97 -11.37 8.32
CA ALA A 327 8.29 -11.01 7.06
C ALA A 327 8.81 -11.84 5.88
N ASP A 328 8.11 -11.74 4.73
CA ASP A 328 8.48 -12.43 3.52
C ASP A 328 9.63 -11.73 2.75
N ALA A 329 10.01 -12.30 1.62
CA ALA A 329 11.08 -11.77 0.77
C ALA A 329 10.71 -10.45 0.07
N GLY A 330 9.47 -10.04 0.07
CA GLY A 330 9.02 -8.75 -0.45
C GLY A 330 9.57 -7.57 0.34
N TYR A 331 9.97 -7.80 1.60
CA TYR A 331 10.57 -6.79 2.48
C TYR A 331 12.10 -6.84 2.52
N GLY A 332 12.73 -7.86 1.91
CA GLY A 332 14.17 -8.11 1.99
C GLY A 332 15.00 -7.19 1.10
N SER A 333 15.23 -5.95 1.51
CA SER A 333 16.08 -4.95 0.87
C SER A 333 17.17 -4.45 1.81
N GLU A 334 18.26 -3.90 1.25
CA GLU A 334 19.34 -3.28 2.05
C GLU A 334 18.79 -2.19 2.96
N GLU A 335 18.00 -1.29 2.41
CA GLU A 335 17.34 -0.20 3.13
C GLU A 335 16.53 -0.69 4.34
N ASN A 336 15.78 -1.78 4.16
CA ASN A 336 14.98 -2.35 5.25
C ASN A 336 15.84 -3.08 6.30
N TYR A 337 16.94 -3.72 5.89
CA TYR A 337 17.86 -4.34 6.85
C TYR A 337 18.62 -3.29 7.66
N ASP A 338 19.08 -2.21 7.02
CA ASP A 338 19.69 -1.06 7.70
C ASP A 338 18.73 -0.42 8.72
N LEU A 339 17.46 -0.25 8.32
CA LEU A 339 16.40 0.24 9.20
C LEU A 339 16.22 -0.65 10.45
N LEU A 340 16.11 -1.95 10.24
CA LEU A 340 15.91 -2.92 11.33
C LEU A 340 17.14 -2.98 12.25
N GLU A 341 18.36 -2.97 11.71
CA GLU A 341 19.60 -2.92 12.47
C GLU A 341 19.70 -1.62 13.28
N THR A 342 19.39 -0.46 12.69
CA THR A 342 19.40 0.85 13.36
C THR A 342 18.40 0.92 14.52
N LYS A 343 17.26 0.25 14.38
CA LYS A 343 16.22 0.20 15.42
C LYS A 343 16.42 -0.95 16.42
N ASN A 344 17.49 -1.74 16.31
CA ASN A 344 17.77 -2.93 17.11
C ASN A 344 16.64 -3.98 17.07
N ILE A 345 15.98 -4.14 15.91
CA ILE A 345 14.93 -5.14 15.71
C ILE A 345 15.54 -6.37 15.02
N LYS A 346 15.37 -7.57 15.60
CA LYS A 346 15.83 -8.83 14.98
C LYS A 346 15.10 -9.09 13.65
N PRO A 347 15.80 -9.16 12.50
CA PRO A 347 15.18 -9.24 11.18
C PRO A 347 14.97 -10.68 10.72
N PHE A 348 13.90 -11.35 11.12
CA PHE A 348 13.51 -12.63 10.51
C PHE A 348 12.85 -12.42 9.14
N VAL A 349 13.50 -11.62 8.27
CA VAL A 349 13.00 -11.21 6.97
C VAL A 349 13.74 -11.95 5.87
N LYS A 350 13.05 -12.75 5.07
CA LYS A 350 13.66 -13.44 3.94
C LYS A 350 14.19 -12.43 2.91
N TYR A 351 15.31 -12.74 2.27
CA TYR A 351 15.77 -12.01 1.10
C TYR A 351 15.36 -12.73 -0.19
N ASN A 352 15.33 -11.98 -1.28
CA ASN A 352 15.11 -12.56 -2.61
C ASN A 352 16.09 -13.70 -2.84
N MET A 353 15.60 -14.84 -3.31
CA MET A 353 16.36 -16.07 -3.58
C MET A 353 16.62 -16.97 -2.37
N PHE A 354 16.29 -16.57 -1.12
CA PHE A 354 16.51 -17.41 0.06
C PHE A 354 15.96 -18.84 -0.13
N ASP A 355 14.66 -18.97 -0.45
CA ASP A 355 14.03 -20.29 -0.63
C ASP A 355 14.60 -21.06 -1.85
N LYS A 356 15.03 -20.36 -2.92
CA LYS A 356 15.67 -20.98 -4.07
C LYS A 356 17.07 -21.48 -3.76
N GLN A 357 17.82 -20.77 -2.93
CA GLN A 357 19.16 -21.18 -2.52
C GLN A 357 19.17 -22.40 -1.58
N GLN A 358 18.04 -22.72 -0.96
CA GLN A 358 17.86 -24.00 -0.23
C GLN A 358 17.79 -25.20 -1.19
N ASN A 359 17.58 -24.99 -2.48
CA ASN A 359 17.45 -26.05 -3.47
C ASN A 359 18.80 -26.32 -4.15
N THR A 360 19.32 -27.57 -3.96
CA THR A 360 20.61 -28.00 -4.51
C THR A 360 20.67 -27.94 -6.05
N ASN A 361 19.57 -28.22 -6.75
CA ASN A 361 19.52 -28.15 -8.21
C ASN A 361 19.62 -26.72 -8.74
N PHE A 362 19.00 -25.73 -8.04
CA PHE A 362 19.14 -24.32 -8.38
C PHE A 362 20.60 -23.87 -8.22
N ASN A 363 21.25 -24.31 -7.14
CA ASN A 363 22.64 -23.98 -6.86
C ASN A 363 23.61 -24.49 -7.93
N LYS A 364 23.36 -25.68 -8.51
CA LYS A 364 24.15 -26.23 -9.63
C LYS A 364 23.97 -25.37 -10.91
N LYS A 365 22.74 -24.96 -11.23
CA LYS A 365 22.46 -24.16 -12.43
C LYS A 365 23.05 -22.74 -12.41
N THR A 366 23.33 -22.21 -11.23
CA THR A 366 23.85 -20.84 -11.03
C THR A 366 25.29 -20.81 -10.55
N SER A 367 26.10 -21.84 -10.94
CA SER A 367 27.48 -22.02 -10.47
C SER A 367 28.41 -20.84 -10.73
N PHE A 368 28.14 -20.02 -11.74
CA PHE A 368 28.92 -18.85 -12.11
C PHE A 368 28.30 -17.51 -11.64
N GLY A 369 27.32 -17.54 -10.74
CA GLY A 369 26.69 -16.34 -10.18
C GLY A 369 27.73 -15.45 -9.46
N SER A 370 27.51 -14.14 -9.49
CA SER A 370 28.39 -13.17 -8.78
C SER A 370 28.43 -13.39 -7.27
N ASP A 371 27.33 -13.89 -6.70
CA ASP A 371 27.18 -14.25 -5.30
C ASP A 371 28.01 -15.46 -4.86
N LYS A 372 28.50 -16.26 -5.81
CA LYS A 372 29.30 -17.47 -5.57
C LYS A 372 30.80 -17.30 -5.80
N LEU A 373 31.20 -16.14 -6.27
CA LEU A 373 32.62 -15.84 -6.44
C LEU A 373 33.27 -15.65 -5.08
N HIS A 374 34.46 -16.28 -4.92
CA HIS A 374 35.24 -16.09 -3.71
C HIS A 374 35.75 -14.64 -3.64
N TYR A 375 35.54 -14.01 -2.51
CA TYR A 375 36.01 -12.66 -2.20
C TYR A 375 37.07 -12.74 -1.10
N ASP A 376 38.25 -12.18 -1.39
CA ASP A 376 39.33 -12.01 -0.44
C ASP A 376 39.27 -10.59 0.14
N PRO A 377 38.89 -10.43 1.41
CA PRO A 377 38.75 -9.13 2.03
C PRO A 377 40.09 -8.44 2.27
N ASP A 378 41.18 -9.19 2.46
CA ASP A 378 42.50 -8.64 2.78
C ASP A 378 43.14 -7.98 1.55
N LYS A 379 42.88 -8.51 0.35
CA LYS A 379 43.36 -7.99 -0.91
C LYS A 379 42.32 -7.14 -1.64
N ASP A 380 41.09 -7.10 -1.19
CA ASP A 380 39.92 -6.49 -1.88
C ASP A 380 39.80 -6.98 -3.34
N VAL A 381 39.89 -8.28 -3.58
CA VAL A 381 39.79 -8.92 -4.90
C VAL A 381 38.75 -10.03 -4.91
N LEU A 382 38.15 -10.31 -6.07
CA LEU A 382 37.36 -11.48 -6.34
C LEU A 382 38.16 -12.49 -7.14
N TYR A 383 37.86 -13.77 -7.00
CA TYR A 383 38.40 -14.81 -7.84
C TYR A 383 37.35 -15.31 -8.85
N CYS A 384 37.70 -15.31 -10.13
CA CYS A 384 36.84 -15.86 -11.16
C CYS A 384 36.79 -17.40 -11.05
N PRO A 385 35.86 -18.11 -11.72
CA PRO A 385 35.76 -19.58 -11.64
C PRO A 385 37.00 -20.35 -12.11
N MET A 386 37.92 -19.68 -12.84
CA MET A 386 39.21 -20.21 -13.26
C MET A 386 40.37 -19.83 -12.32
N GLY A 387 40.07 -19.25 -11.14
CA GLY A 387 41.08 -18.85 -10.17
C GLY A 387 41.82 -17.54 -10.50
N GLN A 388 41.42 -16.83 -11.55
CA GLN A 388 42.01 -15.52 -11.87
C GLN A 388 41.50 -14.44 -10.88
N GLU A 389 42.41 -13.58 -10.44
CA GLU A 389 42.03 -12.37 -9.68
C GLU A 389 41.19 -11.40 -10.53
N MET A 390 40.15 -10.90 -9.96
CA MET A 390 39.35 -9.81 -10.47
C MET A 390 39.62 -8.58 -9.59
N SER A 391 40.35 -7.60 -10.14
CA SER A 391 40.78 -6.45 -9.40
C SER A 391 39.65 -5.41 -9.29
N PHE A 392 39.65 -4.66 -8.19
CA PHE A 392 38.76 -3.51 -8.01
C PHE A 392 39.06 -2.44 -9.08
N ILE A 393 37.99 -1.96 -9.74
CA ILE A 393 38.11 -0.93 -10.82
C ILE A 393 37.30 0.33 -10.53
N GLY A 394 36.56 0.38 -9.41
CA GLY A 394 35.83 1.58 -9.05
C GLY A 394 34.49 1.30 -8.36
N HIS A 395 33.81 2.36 -8.02
CA HIS A 395 32.48 2.33 -7.40
C HIS A 395 31.38 2.64 -8.41
N ALA A 396 30.21 2.03 -8.24
CA ALA A 396 28.98 2.44 -8.88
C ALA A 396 27.96 2.85 -7.81
N LYS A 397 27.39 4.03 -7.95
CA LYS A 397 26.27 4.47 -7.11
C LYS A 397 24.97 4.19 -7.86
N ARG A 398 24.01 3.58 -7.19
CA ARG A 398 22.65 3.36 -7.70
C ARG A 398 21.65 3.91 -6.72
N LYS A 399 20.64 4.60 -7.22
CA LYS A 399 19.47 4.98 -6.43
C LYS A 399 18.36 3.96 -6.67
N THR A 400 17.81 3.44 -5.59
CA THR A 400 16.60 2.63 -5.64
C THR A 400 15.39 3.48 -6.00
N THR A 401 14.25 2.86 -6.25
CA THR A 401 12.99 3.59 -6.49
C THR A 401 12.48 4.35 -5.27
N SER A 402 12.99 4.05 -4.06
CA SER A 402 12.73 4.81 -2.82
C SER A 402 13.66 6.02 -2.66
N GLY A 403 14.69 6.17 -3.52
CA GLY A 403 15.72 7.20 -3.40
C GLY A 403 16.90 6.79 -2.53
N TYR A 404 16.89 5.59 -1.93
CA TYR A 404 18.00 5.05 -1.15
C TYR A 404 19.24 4.83 -2.04
N GLU A 405 20.41 5.32 -1.60
CA GLU A 405 21.67 5.23 -2.34
C GLU A 405 22.42 3.95 -1.98
N GLN A 406 22.60 3.08 -2.98
CA GLN A 406 23.42 1.88 -2.87
C GLN A 406 24.79 2.12 -3.45
N THR A 407 25.84 1.70 -2.74
CA THR A 407 27.21 1.72 -3.23
C THR A 407 27.64 0.31 -3.60
N LEU A 408 27.99 0.12 -4.88
CA LEU A 408 28.48 -1.15 -5.40
C LEU A 408 29.97 -1.00 -5.74
N LYS A 409 30.77 -2.02 -5.40
CA LYS A 409 32.15 -2.13 -5.89
C LYS A 409 32.15 -2.93 -7.20
N LYS A 410 32.94 -2.46 -8.18
CA LYS A 410 33.15 -3.11 -9.46
C LYS A 410 34.48 -3.83 -9.47
N TYR A 411 34.47 -5.09 -9.92
CA TYR A 411 35.65 -5.91 -10.06
C TYR A 411 35.74 -6.46 -11.47
N GLN A 412 36.92 -6.44 -12.07
CA GLN A 412 37.16 -6.87 -13.44
C GLN A 412 38.23 -7.98 -13.50
N ALA A 413 37.94 -9.05 -14.23
CA ALA A 413 38.88 -10.12 -14.51
C ALA A 413 40.03 -9.59 -15.40
N LYS A 414 41.24 -10.09 -15.16
CA LYS A 414 42.45 -9.68 -15.92
C LYS A 414 42.37 -10.02 -17.40
N ASN A 415 42.00 -11.26 -17.72
CA ASN A 415 41.85 -11.72 -19.09
C ASN A 415 40.81 -12.84 -19.24
N CYS A 416 39.81 -12.63 -20.09
CA CYS A 416 38.82 -13.62 -20.46
C CYS A 416 38.96 -14.13 -21.90
N HIS A 417 39.97 -13.63 -22.65
CA HIS A 417 40.22 -14.09 -24.00
C HIS A 417 40.82 -15.53 -24.00
N GLY A 418 40.23 -16.41 -24.78
CA GLY A 418 40.64 -17.82 -24.81
C GLY A 418 40.23 -18.64 -23.58
N CYS A 419 39.48 -18.11 -22.67
CA CYS A 419 39.01 -18.84 -21.48
C CYS A 419 37.99 -19.94 -21.86
N PRO A 420 38.19 -21.19 -21.42
CA PRO A 420 37.29 -22.29 -21.75
C PRO A 420 35.88 -22.11 -21.17
N LEU A 421 35.71 -21.28 -20.15
CA LEU A 421 34.40 -20.94 -19.55
C LEU A 421 33.76 -19.71 -20.17
N ASN A 422 34.38 -19.09 -21.19
CA ASN A 422 33.75 -17.94 -21.88
C ASN A 422 32.46 -18.39 -22.57
N GLY A 423 31.41 -17.58 -22.51
CA GLY A 423 30.06 -17.96 -22.97
C GLY A 423 29.19 -18.63 -21.88
N ALA A 424 29.78 -19.49 -21.05
CA ALA A 424 29.08 -20.08 -19.88
C ALA A 424 29.18 -19.18 -18.63
N CYS A 425 30.35 -18.60 -18.38
CA CYS A 425 30.62 -17.73 -17.24
C CYS A 425 30.02 -16.33 -17.42
N HIS A 426 30.17 -15.74 -18.60
CA HIS A 426 29.56 -14.44 -19.00
C HIS A 426 29.44 -14.38 -20.53
N LYS A 427 28.62 -13.45 -21.00
CA LYS A 427 28.32 -13.27 -22.44
C LYS A 427 28.86 -11.95 -23.02
N SER A 428 29.65 -11.17 -22.27
CA SER A 428 30.24 -9.94 -22.77
C SER A 428 31.43 -10.21 -23.69
N ASN A 429 31.65 -9.35 -24.67
CA ASN A 429 32.80 -9.44 -25.59
C ASN A 429 34.16 -9.07 -24.94
N GLY A 430 34.15 -8.42 -23.79
CA GLY A 430 35.32 -8.02 -23.02
C GLY A 430 35.50 -8.87 -21.76
N ASN A 431 36.43 -8.45 -20.91
CA ASN A 431 36.68 -9.08 -19.63
C ASN A 431 35.43 -9.00 -18.73
N ARG A 432 35.17 -10.06 -17.98
CA ARG A 432 34.05 -10.09 -17.05
C ARG A 432 34.15 -9.02 -16.00
N VAL A 433 33.10 -8.19 -15.88
CA VAL A 433 32.94 -7.20 -14.81
C VAL A 433 31.80 -7.66 -13.90
N VAL A 434 32.02 -7.60 -12.60
CA VAL A 434 31.04 -7.94 -11.58
C VAL A 434 30.85 -6.76 -10.64
N GLU A 435 29.61 -6.42 -10.37
CA GLU A 435 29.25 -5.42 -9.37
C GLU A 435 28.75 -6.12 -8.11
N ILE A 436 29.32 -5.80 -6.96
CA ILE A 436 28.96 -6.37 -5.67
C ILE A 436 28.57 -5.27 -4.71
N ASN A 437 27.42 -5.46 -4.08
CA ASN A 437 26.97 -4.70 -2.92
C ASN A 437 27.41 -5.46 -1.66
N HIS A 438 28.52 -5.05 -1.07
CA HIS A 438 29.09 -5.72 0.12
C HIS A 438 28.22 -5.51 1.36
N SER A 439 27.55 -4.35 1.50
CA SER A 439 26.62 -4.09 2.62
C SER A 439 25.44 -5.07 2.57
N LEU A 440 24.76 -5.13 1.41
CA LEU A 440 23.66 -6.08 1.24
C LEU A 440 24.11 -7.54 1.39
N LYS A 441 25.32 -7.90 0.95
CA LYS A 441 25.89 -9.25 1.12
C LYS A 441 26.04 -9.58 2.59
N LYS A 442 26.63 -8.67 3.39
CA LYS A 442 26.82 -8.81 4.84
C LYS A 442 25.47 -8.98 5.57
N HIS A 443 24.44 -8.18 5.20
CA HIS A 443 23.11 -8.35 5.76
C HIS A 443 22.51 -9.72 5.42
N ARG A 444 22.65 -10.19 4.16
CA ARG A 444 22.16 -11.49 3.74
C ARG A 444 22.84 -12.64 4.46
N GLU A 445 24.13 -12.56 4.73
CA GLU A 445 24.87 -13.56 5.49
C GLU A 445 24.35 -13.63 6.93
N LYS A 446 24.27 -12.49 7.65
CA LYS A 446 23.68 -12.42 8.99
C LYS A 446 22.27 -12.98 9.05
N VAL A 447 21.42 -12.56 8.10
CA VAL A 447 20.01 -13.00 8.03
C VAL A 447 19.91 -14.46 7.63
N HIS A 448 20.79 -14.98 6.80
CA HIS A 448 20.84 -16.40 6.42
C HIS A 448 21.11 -17.27 7.67
N GLU A 449 22.08 -16.91 8.48
CA GLU A 449 22.36 -17.60 9.74
C GLU A 449 21.17 -17.52 10.68
N LEU A 450 20.60 -16.33 10.86
CA LEU A 450 19.45 -16.13 11.74
C LEU A 450 18.21 -16.91 11.28
N LEU A 451 17.90 -16.92 10.00
CA LEU A 451 16.77 -17.68 9.45
C LEU A 451 16.94 -19.19 9.53
N ASN A 452 18.16 -19.71 9.55
CA ASN A 452 18.46 -21.13 9.65
C ASN A 452 18.74 -21.59 11.10
N SER A 453 18.74 -20.69 12.07
CA SER A 453 18.74 -21.04 13.50
C SER A 453 17.42 -21.72 13.90
N GLU A 454 17.38 -22.41 15.02
CA GLU A 454 16.17 -23.03 15.56
C GLU A 454 15.02 -22.00 15.70
N GLU A 455 15.32 -20.84 16.30
CA GLU A 455 14.38 -19.71 16.42
C GLU A 455 13.88 -19.25 15.04
N GLY A 456 14.78 -19.08 14.08
CA GLY A 456 14.44 -18.63 12.72
C GLY A 456 13.56 -19.63 11.97
N ILE A 457 13.79 -20.93 12.13
CA ILE A 457 12.96 -21.98 11.53
C ILE A 457 11.55 -21.96 12.14
N GLU A 458 11.43 -21.80 13.45
CA GLU A 458 10.16 -21.69 14.14
C GLU A 458 9.39 -20.43 13.69
N LYS A 459 10.05 -19.27 13.70
CA LYS A 459 9.45 -17.99 13.25
C LYS A 459 8.95 -18.08 11.80
N ARG A 460 9.72 -18.66 10.88
CA ARG A 460 9.31 -18.84 9.48
C ARG A 460 8.09 -19.76 9.33
N LYS A 461 8.02 -20.85 10.09
CA LYS A 461 6.86 -21.75 10.11
C LYS A 461 5.65 -21.02 10.70
N LYS A 462 5.82 -20.35 11.84
CA LYS A 462 4.74 -19.66 12.55
C LYS A 462 4.13 -18.56 11.69
N ARG A 463 4.91 -17.85 10.84
CA ARG A 463 4.38 -16.82 9.94
C ARG A 463 3.21 -17.31 9.09
N CYS A 464 3.29 -18.52 8.52
CA CYS A 464 2.23 -19.06 7.68
C CYS A 464 0.92 -19.32 8.46
N TYR A 465 1.03 -19.60 9.77
CA TYR A 465 -0.13 -19.85 10.63
C TYR A 465 -0.60 -18.59 11.37
N ASP A 466 0.18 -17.52 11.38
CA ASP A 466 -0.12 -16.31 12.10
C ASP A 466 -0.78 -15.25 11.20
N VAL A 467 -0.09 -14.79 10.16
CA VAL A 467 -0.57 -13.66 9.34
C VAL A 467 -1.45 -14.09 8.15
N GLU A 468 -1.13 -15.22 7.49
CA GLU A 468 -1.87 -15.63 6.29
C GLU A 468 -3.35 -15.96 6.56
N PRO A 469 -3.71 -16.68 7.66
CA PRO A 469 -5.12 -16.94 7.98
C PRO A 469 -5.93 -15.68 8.24
N VAL A 470 -5.32 -14.62 8.78
CA VAL A 470 -6.01 -13.35 9.04
C VAL A 470 -6.49 -12.73 7.72
N PHE A 471 -5.64 -12.68 6.70
CA PHE A 471 -6.05 -12.22 5.37
C PHE A 471 -7.07 -13.16 4.71
N GLY A 472 -6.91 -14.46 4.87
CA GLY A 472 -7.85 -15.46 4.41
C GLY A 472 -9.26 -15.25 5.01
N ASN A 473 -9.33 -15.04 6.32
CA ASN A 473 -10.57 -14.75 7.02
C ASN A 473 -11.22 -13.45 6.51
N ILE A 474 -10.46 -12.37 6.45
CA ILE A 474 -10.98 -11.06 6.01
C ILE A 474 -11.53 -11.13 4.59
N LYS A 475 -10.79 -11.71 3.65
CA LYS A 475 -11.14 -11.70 2.23
C LYS A 475 -12.20 -12.74 1.84
N ASN A 476 -12.07 -13.96 2.38
CA ASN A 476 -12.89 -15.10 1.96
C ASN A 476 -14.09 -15.32 2.89
N ASN A 477 -13.86 -15.45 4.20
CA ASN A 477 -14.94 -15.73 5.15
C ASN A 477 -15.80 -14.48 5.38
N HIS A 478 -15.17 -13.30 5.48
CA HIS A 478 -15.87 -12.03 5.67
C HIS A 478 -16.15 -11.28 4.38
N LYS A 479 -15.72 -11.81 3.22
CA LYS A 479 -16.00 -11.29 1.89
C LYS A 479 -15.58 -9.83 1.69
N PHE A 480 -14.62 -9.34 2.48
CA PHE A 480 -14.11 -7.98 2.38
C PHE A 480 -13.01 -7.91 1.31
N LYS A 481 -13.42 -7.82 0.04
CA LYS A 481 -12.51 -7.76 -1.12
C LYS A 481 -12.34 -6.35 -1.66
N ARG A 482 -13.23 -5.42 -1.27
CA ARG A 482 -13.30 -4.06 -1.76
C ARG A 482 -13.75 -3.10 -0.66
N PHE A 483 -13.09 -1.94 -0.57
CA PHE A 483 -13.52 -0.87 0.31
C PHE A 483 -14.88 -0.29 -0.10
N MET A 484 -15.65 0.17 0.87
CA MET A 484 -16.92 0.87 0.65
C MET A 484 -16.70 2.39 0.63
N LEU A 485 -15.74 2.88 1.40
CA LEU A 485 -15.40 4.29 1.49
C LEU A 485 -14.34 4.68 0.43
N ARG A 486 -14.14 5.98 0.23
CA ARG A 486 -13.19 6.55 -0.75
C ARG A 486 -12.26 7.54 -0.10
N GLY A 487 -11.03 7.60 -0.61
CA GLY A 487 -9.95 8.42 -0.09
C GLY A 487 -9.24 7.76 1.08
N LYS A 488 -7.91 7.93 1.15
CA LYS A 488 -7.01 7.22 2.08
C LYS A 488 -7.51 7.31 3.53
N GLU A 489 -7.85 8.50 4.03
CA GLU A 489 -8.30 8.71 5.40
C GLU A 489 -9.53 7.85 5.77
N LYS A 490 -10.56 7.84 4.90
CA LYS A 490 -11.78 7.06 5.17
C LYS A 490 -11.58 5.57 5.00
N VAL A 491 -10.72 5.17 4.08
CA VAL A 491 -10.32 3.77 3.87
C VAL A 491 -9.53 3.26 5.08
N GLU A 492 -8.71 4.11 5.69
CA GLU A 492 -7.97 3.81 6.93
C GLU A 492 -8.92 3.57 8.11
N ILE A 493 -9.97 4.38 8.24
CA ILE A 493 -11.04 4.19 9.22
C ILE A 493 -11.75 2.83 8.99
N GLU A 494 -12.10 2.56 7.74
CA GLU A 494 -12.79 1.31 7.39
C GLU A 494 -11.94 0.08 7.71
N TRP A 495 -10.64 0.14 7.44
CA TRP A 495 -9.72 -0.94 7.78
C TRP A 495 -9.52 -1.08 9.29
N GLY A 496 -9.40 0.02 10.04
CA GLY A 496 -9.27 -0.01 11.50
C GLY A 496 -10.50 -0.66 12.18
N LEU A 497 -11.70 -0.33 11.75
CA LEU A 497 -12.93 -0.99 12.22
C LEU A 497 -12.93 -2.50 11.91
N LEU A 498 -12.45 -2.88 10.73
CA LEU A 498 -12.31 -4.28 10.34
C LEU A 498 -11.28 -5.01 11.21
N ALA A 499 -10.15 -4.35 11.52
CA ALA A 499 -9.10 -4.89 12.38
C ALA A 499 -9.59 -5.10 13.82
N ILE A 500 -10.33 -4.15 14.39
CA ILE A 500 -10.99 -4.31 15.69
C ILE A 500 -11.97 -5.49 15.65
N ALA A 501 -12.81 -5.55 14.63
CA ALA A 501 -13.78 -6.63 14.46
C ALA A 501 -13.09 -8.01 14.34
N GLN A 502 -11.98 -8.10 13.60
CA GLN A 502 -11.19 -9.32 13.46
C GLN A 502 -10.59 -9.76 14.81
N ASN A 503 -10.03 -8.81 15.57
CA ASN A 503 -9.46 -9.09 16.88
C ASN A 503 -10.53 -9.60 17.88
N ILE A 504 -11.69 -8.97 17.90
CA ILE A 504 -12.79 -9.43 18.76
C ILE A 504 -13.30 -10.81 18.34
N ARG A 505 -13.46 -11.08 17.03
CA ARG A 505 -13.81 -12.43 16.55
C ARG A 505 -12.80 -13.47 16.98
N LYS A 506 -11.51 -13.16 16.86
CA LYS A 506 -10.45 -14.09 17.28
C LYS A 506 -10.47 -14.36 18.78
N LYS A 507 -10.81 -13.35 19.59
CA LYS A 507 -10.94 -13.51 21.05
C LYS A 507 -12.10 -14.44 21.42
N VAL A 508 -13.16 -14.47 20.62
CA VAL A 508 -14.38 -15.27 20.91
C VAL A 508 -14.30 -16.69 20.33
N ALA A 509 -13.42 -16.91 19.33
CA ALA A 509 -13.23 -18.22 18.68
C ALA A 509 -12.39 -19.16 19.55
#